data_9b76843562deb3c7a9e2ad020db71084
#
_entry.id   9b76843562deb3c7a9e2ad020db71084
#
_cell.length_a   1.000
_cell.length_b   1.000
_cell.length_c   1.000
_cell.angle_alpha   90.00
_cell.angle_beta   90.00
_cell.angle_gamma   90.00
#
_symmetry.space_group_name_H-M   'P 1'
#
loop_
_entity.id
_entity.type
_entity.pdbx_description
1 polymer ?
#
loop_
_entity_poly.entity_id
_entity_poly.type
_entity_poly.pdbx_seq_one_letter_code
_entity_poly.pdbx_strand_id
1 'polypeptide(L)'
;MFSGIVEGQATLSSKKEEKSIVRMEFKTTGFNPTDLDLGASIAINGVCLTATSLSKDSFSVDVSTETLKCTNIGELEVEDVVNIEQSLKIGDSIDGHFVFGHVDEVSTVQNIEVLDQTKILHFSLSEEGMRFVVKKGSIAIDGVSLTVNEVSNSGFQVMIIPHTLEKTSFNDFKKGTRANIEYDMLARYVQNQKD
;
A
#
# COMPACT_ATOMS: atom_id res chain seq x y z
N MET A 1 1.19 10.82 -7.00
CA MET A 1 2.33 9.91 -7.29
C MET A 1 3.20 9.81 -6.05
N PHE A 2 3.71 8.64 -5.75
CA PHE A 2 4.44 8.27 -4.54
C PHE A 2 5.71 7.52 -4.92
N SER A 3 6.59 7.26 -3.97
CA SER A 3 7.83 6.50 -4.17
C SER A 3 7.76 5.06 -3.62
N GLY A 4 6.75 4.76 -2.81
CA GLY A 4 6.63 3.51 -2.08
C GLY A 4 7.53 3.46 -0.83
N ILE A 5 7.94 4.61 -0.34
CA ILE A 5 8.69 4.76 0.92
C ILE A 5 7.72 5.28 1.97
N VAL A 6 7.28 4.39 2.84
CA VAL A 6 6.33 4.72 3.92
C VAL A 6 6.96 5.71 4.89
N GLU A 7 6.26 6.82 5.13
CA GLU A 7 6.72 7.91 6.01
C GLU A 7 6.25 7.72 7.46
N GLY A 8 5.18 6.96 7.66
CA GLY A 8 4.62 6.70 8.97
C GLY A 8 3.45 5.73 8.92
N GLN A 9 2.82 5.58 10.07
CA GLN A 9 1.61 4.78 10.22
C GLN A 9 0.47 5.64 10.76
N ALA A 10 -0.75 5.21 10.48
CA ALA A 10 -1.94 5.81 11.05
C ALA A 10 -2.91 4.73 11.51
N THR A 11 -3.71 5.04 12.53
CA THR A 11 -4.75 4.16 13.06
C THR A 11 -6.11 4.67 12.63
N LEU A 12 -6.95 3.82 12.07
CA LEU A 12 -8.34 4.17 11.74
C LEU A 12 -9.11 4.46 13.04
N SER A 13 -9.48 5.72 13.26
CA SER A 13 -10.19 6.16 14.47
C SER A 13 -11.71 6.26 14.29
N SER A 14 -12.17 6.43 13.05
CA SER A 14 -13.60 6.53 12.74
C SER A 14 -13.87 6.09 11.29
N LYS A 15 -14.98 5.34 11.12
CA LYS A 15 -15.48 4.89 9.81
C LYS A 15 -16.99 5.17 9.76
N LYS A 16 -17.44 6.07 8.90
CA LYS A 16 -18.83 6.50 8.78
C LYS A 16 -19.32 6.39 7.35
N GLU A 17 -20.40 5.65 7.14
CA GLU A 17 -21.06 5.57 5.84
C GLU A 17 -21.87 6.85 5.58
N GLU A 18 -21.65 7.49 4.43
CA GLU A 18 -22.35 8.69 3.98
C GLU A 18 -22.83 8.49 2.52
N LYS A 19 -24.07 8.07 2.33
CA LYS A 19 -24.69 7.84 0.99
C LYS A 19 -23.82 6.96 0.07
N SER A 20 -23.00 7.58 -0.80
CA SER A 20 -22.18 6.90 -1.81
C SER A 20 -20.70 6.84 -1.48
N ILE A 21 -20.30 7.31 -0.30
CA ILE A 21 -18.91 7.31 0.17
C ILE A 21 -18.84 6.78 1.61
N VAL A 22 -17.64 6.39 2.02
CA VAL A 22 -17.32 6.15 3.43
C VAL A 22 -16.28 7.17 3.84
N ARG A 23 -16.61 7.99 4.86
CA ARG A 23 -15.65 8.88 5.49
C ARG A 23 -14.85 8.13 6.53
N MET A 24 -13.54 8.18 6.40
CA MET A 24 -12.59 7.57 7.32
C MET A 24 -11.70 8.63 7.93
N GLU A 25 -11.49 8.56 9.25
CA GLU A 25 -10.57 9.42 9.97
C GLU A 25 -9.42 8.58 10.54
N PHE A 26 -8.20 9.05 10.31
CA PHE A 26 -6.97 8.38 10.72
C PHE A 26 -6.18 9.23 11.68
N LYS A 27 -5.81 8.67 12.86
CA LYS A 27 -4.83 9.25 13.77
C LYS A 27 -3.44 8.83 13.39
N THR A 28 -2.52 9.76 13.29
CA THR A 28 -1.16 9.52 12.82
C THR A 28 -0.19 9.23 13.97
N THR A 29 0.80 8.38 13.69
CA THR A 29 1.94 8.10 14.56
C THR A 29 3.21 8.27 13.75
N GLY A 30 4.08 9.19 14.18
CA GLY A 30 5.34 9.48 13.47
C GLY A 30 5.19 10.29 12.18
N PHE A 31 3.99 10.75 11.87
CA PHE A 31 3.64 11.57 10.71
C PHE A 31 2.87 12.81 11.17
N ASN A 32 3.16 13.98 10.61
CA ASN A 32 2.49 15.23 10.95
C ASN A 32 1.44 15.61 9.89
N PRO A 33 0.13 15.49 10.17
CA PRO A 33 -0.91 15.83 9.19
C PRO A 33 -0.90 17.28 8.74
N THR A 34 -0.31 18.18 9.52
CA THR A 34 -0.22 19.61 9.14
C THR A 34 0.78 19.90 8.03
N ASP A 35 1.60 18.91 7.64
CA ASP A 35 2.50 18.99 6.49
C ASP A 35 1.78 18.69 5.16
N LEU A 36 0.51 18.22 5.25
CA LEU A 36 -0.39 18.07 4.12
C LEU A 36 -1.14 19.38 3.84
N ASP A 37 -1.47 19.61 2.58
CA ASP A 37 -2.47 20.59 2.19
C ASP A 37 -3.87 19.94 2.14
N LEU A 38 -4.90 20.70 2.45
CA LEU A 38 -6.27 20.25 2.24
C LEU A 38 -6.50 20.00 0.75
N GLY A 39 -6.99 18.80 0.40
CA GLY A 39 -7.12 18.35 -0.99
C GLY A 39 -5.86 17.68 -1.56
N ALA A 40 -4.78 17.57 -0.80
CA ALA A 40 -3.59 16.83 -1.21
C ALA A 40 -3.88 15.31 -1.30
N SER A 41 -3.13 14.65 -2.16
CA SER A 41 -3.12 13.18 -2.22
C SER A 41 -2.26 12.59 -1.11
N ILE A 42 -2.78 11.56 -0.48
CA ILE A 42 -2.08 10.71 0.49
C ILE A 42 -2.31 9.25 0.13
N ALA A 43 -1.27 8.43 0.19
CA ALA A 43 -1.40 6.97 0.04
C ALA A 43 -1.71 6.35 1.40
N ILE A 44 -2.76 5.53 1.48
CA ILE A 44 -3.14 4.74 2.65
C ILE A 44 -3.12 3.27 2.25
N ASN A 45 -2.23 2.47 2.84
CA ASN A 45 -1.94 1.12 2.34
C ASN A 45 -1.80 1.08 0.81
N GLY A 46 -1.09 2.07 0.24
CA GLY A 46 -0.87 2.19 -1.19
C GLY A 46 -2.08 2.66 -2.01
N VAL A 47 -3.19 3.01 -1.40
CA VAL A 47 -4.35 3.56 -2.10
C VAL A 47 -4.27 5.08 -2.10
N CYS A 48 -4.24 5.70 -3.29
CA CYS A 48 -4.26 7.17 -3.43
C CYS A 48 -5.64 7.72 -3.04
N LEU A 49 -5.69 8.48 -1.96
CA LEU A 49 -6.89 9.13 -1.46
C LEU A 49 -6.64 10.63 -1.30
N THR A 50 -7.71 11.40 -1.17
CA THR A 50 -7.65 12.85 -1.01
C THR A 50 -7.94 13.23 0.45
N ALA A 51 -7.05 14.02 1.06
CA ALA A 51 -7.26 14.56 2.40
C ALA A 51 -8.39 15.59 2.38
N THR A 52 -9.52 15.30 3.04
CA THR A 52 -10.74 16.15 3.07
C THR A 52 -10.86 16.96 4.35
N SER A 53 -10.11 16.59 5.38
CA SER A 53 -10.01 17.33 6.65
C SER A 53 -8.66 17.08 7.30
N LEU A 54 -8.11 18.07 7.95
CA LEU A 54 -6.81 18.00 8.64
C LEU A 54 -6.95 18.53 10.05
N SER A 55 -6.32 17.88 11.01
CA SER A 55 -6.16 18.36 12.37
C SER A 55 -4.69 18.17 12.83
N LYS A 56 -4.40 18.46 14.09
CA LYS A 56 -3.02 18.38 14.61
C LYS A 56 -2.44 16.97 14.57
N ASP A 57 -3.27 15.95 14.78
CA ASP A 57 -2.87 14.55 14.96
C ASP A 57 -3.73 13.58 14.15
N SER A 58 -4.60 14.07 13.27
CA SER A 58 -5.47 13.26 12.43
C SER A 58 -5.78 13.92 11.10
N PHE A 59 -6.20 13.12 10.13
CA PHE A 59 -6.76 13.56 8.87
C PHE A 59 -7.94 12.67 8.46
N SER A 60 -8.82 13.20 7.60
CA SER A 60 -9.94 12.43 7.05
C SER A 60 -9.82 12.31 5.54
N VAL A 61 -10.38 11.21 5.03
CA VAL A 61 -10.53 10.96 3.58
C VAL A 61 -11.95 10.48 3.30
N ASP A 62 -12.42 10.73 2.08
CA ASP A 62 -13.68 10.20 1.57
C ASP A 62 -13.36 9.07 0.58
N VAL A 63 -13.82 7.86 0.88
CA VAL A 63 -13.53 6.66 0.09
C VAL A 63 -14.75 6.27 -0.73
N SER A 64 -14.57 6.11 -2.04
CA SER A 64 -15.63 5.70 -2.94
C SER A 64 -16.01 4.23 -2.76
N THR A 65 -17.24 3.85 -3.15
CA THR A 65 -17.69 2.45 -3.13
C THR A 65 -16.83 1.56 -4.03
N GLU A 66 -16.26 2.09 -5.11
CA GLU A 66 -15.36 1.37 -6.01
C GLU A 66 -14.05 1.05 -5.29
N THR A 67 -13.42 2.05 -4.67
CA THR A 67 -12.18 1.87 -3.89
C THR A 67 -12.36 0.85 -2.77
N LEU A 68 -13.49 0.89 -2.06
CA LEU A 68 -13.80 -0.07 -1.00
C LEU A 68 -13.89 -1.52 -1.49
N LYS A 69 -14.34 -1.74 -2.74
CA LYS A 69 -14.46 -3.08 -3.32
C LYS A 69 -13.16 -3.62 -3.88
N CYS A 70 -12.33 -2.73 -4.44
CA CYS A 70 -11.11 -3.12 -5.17
C CYS A 70 -9.86 -3.16 -4.28
N THR A 71 -9.96 -2.71 -3.02
CA THR A 71 -8.81 -2.60 -2.11
C THR A 71 -9.11 -3.16 -0.72
N ASN A 72 -8.07 -3.38 0.09
CA ASN A 72 -8.24 -3.79 1.48
C ASN A 72 -8.77 -2.67 2.40
N ILE A 73 -8.88 -1.42 1.91
CA ILE A 73 -9.45 -0.29 2.67
C ILE A 73 -10.89 -0.57 3.10
N GLY A 74 -11.66 -1.29 2.28
CA GLY A 74 -13.03 -1.69 2.62
C GLY A 74 -13.14 -2.59 3.84
N GLU A 75 -12.10 -3.37 4.12
CA GLU A 75 -12.04 -4.37 5.19
C GLU A 75 -11.53 -3.79 6.53
N LEU A 76 -11.01 -2.56 6.53
CA LEU A 76 -10.48 -1.94 7.73
C LEU A 76 -11.56 -1.73 8.79
N GLU A 77 -11.22 -2.07 10.01
CA GLU A 77 -12.00 -1.82 11.22
C GLU A 77 -11.34 -0.70 12.05
N VAL A 78 -12.12 -0.05 12.93
CA VAL A 78 -11.57 0.92 13.88
C VAL A 78 -10.49 0.26 14.72
N GLU A 79 -9.37 0.95 14.96
CA GLU A 79 -8.11 0.52 15.57
C GLU A 79 -7.14 -0.22 14.63
N ASP A 80 -7.51 -0.51 13.37
CA ASP A 80 -6.55 -1.05 12.40
C ASP A 80 -5.48 -0.01 12.04
N VAL A 81 -4.25 -0.50 11.89
CA VAL A 81 -3.07 0.30 11.54
C VAL A 81 -2.79 0.18 10.04
N VAL A 82 -2.52 1.31 9.40
CA VAL A 82 -2.22 1.41 7.97
C VAL A 82 -0.90 2.14 7.73
N ASN A 83 -0.26 1.83 6.61
CA ASN A 83 0.89 2.57 6.10
C ASN A 83 0.43 3.87 5.45
N ILE A 84 1.18 4.96 5.64
CA ILE A 84 0.91 6.25 5.00
C ILE A 84 2.16 6.83 4.34
N GLU A 85 1.94 7.50 3.20
CA GLU A 85 2.95 8.23 2.44
C GLU A 85 2.32 9.47 1.80
N GLN A 86 3.00 10.62 1.85
CA GLN A 86 2.59 11.83 1.13
C GLN A 86 2.91 11.71 -0.36
N SER A 87 2.18 12.45 -1.19
CA SER A 87 2.54 12.57 -2.59
C SER A 87 3.86 13.32 -2.75
N LEU A 88 4.70 12.83 -3.68
CA LEU A 88 5.97 13.47 -4.05
C LEU A 88 5.75 14.89 -4.55
N LYS A 89 6.64 15.78 -4.17
CA LYS A 89 6.78 17.17 -4.67
C LYS A 89 7.87 17.22 -5.74
N ILE A 90 7.87 18.29 -6.52
CA ILE A 90 8.93 18.49 -7.52
C ILE A 90 10.27 18.69 -6.80
N GLY A 91 11.24 17.84 -7.13
CA GLY A 91 12.57 17.86 -6.52
C GLY A 91 12.81 16.78 -5.46
N ASP A 92 11.77 16.06 -5.05
CA ASP A 92 11.93 14.93 -4.12
C ASP A 92 12.64 13.75 -4.78
N SER A 93 13.37 12.97 -3.97
CA SER A 93 14.00 11.72 -4.41
C SER A 93 12.97 10.61 -4.61
N ILE A 94 13.21 9.75 -5.59
CA ILE A 94 12.46 8.51 -5.79
C ILE A 94 13.33 7.37 -5.27
N ASP A 95 13.26 7.11 -3.97
CA ASP A 95 14.11 6.12 -3.31
C ASP A 95 13.58 4.68 -3.47
N GLY A 96 12.34 4.51 -3.93
CA GLY A 96 11.71 3.24 -4.29
C GLY A 96 11.53 3.08 -5.80
N HIS A 97 10.27 3.10 -6.26
CA HIS A 97 9.90 3.14 -7.68
C HIS A 97 8.67 4.04 -7.87
N PHE A 98 8.20 4.22 -9.09
CA PHE A 98 6.98 5.01 -9.33
C PHE A 98 5.75 4.25 -8.85
N VAL A 99 5.15 4.73 -7.76
CA VAL A 99 3.89 4.23 -7.19
C VAL A 99 2.81 5.28 -7.40
N PHE A 100 1.67 4.88 -7.97
CA PHE A 100 0.60 5.81 -8.32
C PHE A 100 -0.55 5.79 -7.31
N GLY A 101 -0.59 4.76 -6.47
CA GLY A 101 -1.70 4.53 -5.56
C GLY A 101 -2.93 3.93 -6.25
N HIS A 102 -2.70 3.27 -7.37
CA HIS A 102 -3.72 2.62 -8.20
C HIS A 102 -3.62 1.10 -8.06
N VAL A 103 -4.21 0.59 -6.98
CA VAL A 103 -4.21 -0.83 -6.64
C VAL A 103 -4.80 -1.68 -7.76
N ASP A 104 -4.09 -2.74 -8.13
CA ASP A 104 -4.51 -3.69 -9.17
C ASP A 104 -5.35 -4.82 -8.63
N GLU A 105 -4.91 -5.40 -7.53
CA GLU A 105 -5.61 -6.48 -6.86
C GLU A 105 -5.29 -6.52 -5.37
N VAL A 106 -6.10 -7.23 -4.61
CA VAL A 106 -5.81 -7.58 -3.22
C VAL A 106 -5.30 -9.01 -3.18
N SER A 107 -4.06 -9.17 -2.76
CA SER A 107 -3.41 -10.46 -2.63
C SER A 107 -3.45 -10.97 -1.19
N THR A 108 -3.23 -12.27 -1.01
CA THR A 108 -3.20 -12.92 0.29
C THR A 108 -1.82 -13.49 0.58
N VAL A 109 -1.33 -13.27 1.80
CA VAL A 109 -0.12 -13.91 2.32
C VAL A 109 -0.37 -15.42 2.48
N GLN A 110 0.30 -16.23 1.67
CA GLN A 110 0.19 -17.69 1.67
C GLN A 110 1.11 -18.34 2.70
N ASN A 111 2.29 -17.79 2.86
CA ASN A 111 3.30 -18.29 3.79
C ASN A 111 4.21 -17.16 4.28
N ILE A 112 4.80 -17.33 5.46
CA ILE A 112 5.81 -16.45 6.04
C ILE A 112 6.95 -17.33 6.56
N GLU A 113 8.16 -17.03 6.12
CA GLU A 113 9.39 -17.62 6.64
C GLU A 113 10.16 -16.56 7.42
N VAL A 114 10.55 -16.87 8.64
CA VAL A 114 11.34 -15.97 9.48
C VAL A 114 12.80 -16.43 9.40
N LEU A 115 13.66 -15.54 8.93
CA LEU A 115 15.12 -15.76 8.84
C LEU A 115 15.84 -14.70 9.65
N ASP A 116 16.26 -15.07 10.85
CA ASP A 116 16.87 -14.15 11.83
C ASP A 116 16.00 -12.90 12.06
N GLN A 117 16.44 -11.75 11.53
CA GLN A 117 15.74 -10.46 11.66
C GLN A 117 14.92 -10.09 10.41
N THR A 118 14.83 -10.97 9.42
CA THR A 118 14.09 -10.74 8.17
C THR A 118 12.88 -11.67 8.07
N LYS A 119 11.90 -11.29 7.25
CA LYS A 119 10.78 -12.16 6.89
C LYS A 119 10.73 -12.31 5.37
N ILE A 120 10.50 -13.54 4.90
CA ILE A 120 10.12 -13.79 3.51
C ILE A 120 8.60 -13.98 3.49
N LEU A 121 7.92 -13.14 2.73
CA LEU A 121 6.47 -13.20 2.54
C LEU A 121 6.17 -13.77 1.16
N HIS A 122 5.31 -14.77 1.11
CA HIS A 122 4.81 -15.39 -0.11
C HIS A 122 3.38 -14.90 -0.37
N PHE A 123 3.15 -14.30 -1.53
CA PHE A 123 1.86 -13.79 -1.96
C PHE A 123 1.30 -14.60 -3.12
N SER A 124 -0.02 -14.84 -3.12
CA SER A 124 -0.71 -15.32 -4.32
C SER A 124 -0.96 -14.17 -5.30
N LEU A 125 -1.12 -14.49 -6.57
CA LEU A 125 -1.60 -13.54 -7.57
C LEU A 125 -2.64 -14.20 -8.47
N SER A 126 -3.47 -13.37 -9.08
CA SER A 126 -4.33 -13.79 -10.19
C SER A 126 -3.47 -14.24 -11.39
N GLU A 127 -4.05 -15.05 -12.29
CA GLU A 127 -3.37 -15.46 -13.53
C GLU A 127 -3.00 -14.24 -14.38
N GLU A 128 -3.85 -13.22 -14.40
CA GLU A 128 -3.56 -11.96 -15.07
C GLU A 128 -2.42 -11.21 -14.39
N GLY A 129 -2.43 -11.11 -13.07
CA GLY A 129 -1.40 -10.43 -12.28
C GLY A 129 -0.01 -11.00 -12.47
N MET A 130 0.10 -12.31 -12.65
CA MET A 130 1.37 -12.98 -12.92
C MET A 130 2.10 -12.46 -14.17
N ARG A 131 1.39 -11.85 -15.12
CA ARG A 131 1.98 -11.27 -16.35
C ARG A 131 2.79 -10.00 -16.07
N PHE A 132 2.52 -9.31 -14.95
CA PHE A 132 3.14 -8.04 -14.60
C PHE A 132 4.28 -8.17 -13.59
N VAL A 133 4.49 -9.37 -13.03
CA VAL A 133 5.49 -9.60 -11.98
C VAL A 133 6.66 -10.41 -12.52
N VAL A 134 7.86 -9.89 -12.36
CA VAL A 134 9.09 -10.54 -12.80
C VAL A 134 10.12 -10.59 -11.67
N LYS A 135 10.92 -11.65 -11.63
CA LYS A 135 12.03 -11.75 -10.68
C LYS A 135 12.96 -10.54 -10.82
N LYS A 136 13.32 -9.91 -9.70
CA LYS A 136 14.09 -8.66 -9.59
C LYS A 136 13.36 -7.40 -10.05
N GLY A 137 12.09 -7.47 -10.41
CA GLY A 137 11.24 -6.31 -10.65
C GLY A 137 10.79 -5.65 -9.35
N SER A 138 10.23 -4.45 -9.48
CA SER A 138 9.59 -3.73 -8.37
C SER A 138 8.11 -4.10 -8.26
N ILE A 139 7.59 -4.01 -7.05
CA ILE A 139 6.17 -4.17 -6.74
C ILE A 139 5.84 -3.33 -5.50
N ALA A 140 4.66 -2.73 -5.46
CA ALA A 140 4.19 -2.07 -4.24
C ALA A 140 3.19 -2.97 -3.50
N ILE A 141 3.41 -3.18 -2.21
CA ILE A 141 2.55 -3.98 -1.32
C ILE A 141 2.13 -3.10 -0.14
N ASP A 142 0.84 -2.86 0.02
CA ASP A 142 0.31 -1.86 0.97
C ASP A 142 1.12 -0.55 0.94
N GLY A 143 1.45 -0.09 -0.28
CA GLY A 143 2.21 1.13 -0.54
C GLY A 143 3.71 1.02 -0.35
N VAL A 144 4.25 -0.11 0.06
CA VAL A 144 5.69 -0.29 0.26
C VAL A 144 6.35 -0.80 -1.01
N SER A 145 7.34 -0.05 -1.53
CA SER A 145 8.18 -0.46 -2.65
C SER A 145 9.10 -1.61 -2.26
N LEU A 146 8.98 -2.73 -2.94
CA LEU A 146 9.74 -3.95 -2.66
C LEU A 146 10.30 -4.56 -3.95
N THR A 147 11.36 -5.34 -3.79
CA THR A 147 11.93 -6.14 -4.88
C THR A 147 11.34 -7.56 -4.84
N VAL A 148 10.87 -8.03 -5.99
CA VAL A 148 10.46 -9.43 -6.16
C VAL A 148 11.69 -10.33 -6.14
N ASN A 149 11.80 -11.21 -5.14
CA ASN A 149 12.93 -12.13 -5.00
C ASN A 149 12.78 -13.36 -5.90
N GLU A 150 11.60 -13.98 -5.87
CA GLU A 150 11.27 -15.16 -6.69
C GLU A 150 9.82 -15.08 -7.18
N VAL A 151 9.58 -15.74 -8.31
CA VAL A 151 8.24 -15.88 -8.91
C VAL A 151 7.95 -17.37 -9.06
N SER A 152 6.75 -17.80 -8.67
CA SER A 152 6.23 -19.16 -8.81
C SER A 152 5.11 -19.21 -9.86
N ASN A 153 4.46 -20.36 -10.02
CA ASN A 153 3.32 -20.49 -10.96
C ASN A 153 2.04 -19.77 -10.51
N SER A 154 1.94 -19.36 -9.22
CA SER A 154 0.72 -18.82 -8.66
C SER A 154 0.96 -17.63 -7.73
N GLY A 155 2.15 -17.03 -7.78
CA GLY A 155 2.50 -15.91 -6.92
C GLY A 155 3.98 -15.59 -6.90
N PHE A 156 4.37 -14.80 -5.93
CA PHE A 156 5.74 -14.31 -5.80
C PHE A 156 6.15 -14.23 -4.33
N GLN A 157 7.42 -13.99 -4.09
CA GLN A 157 7.94 -13.73 -2.76
C GLN A 157 8.77 -12.45 -2.71
N VAL A 158 8.72 -11.80 -1.56
CA VAL A 158 9.54 -10.63 -1.21
C VAL A 158 10.23 -10.87 0.13
N MET A 159 11.41 -10.27 0.31
CA MET A 159 12.11 -10.29 1.59
C MET A 159 11.97 -8.93 2.26
N ILE A 160 11.51 -8.94 3.49
CA ILE A 160 11.32 -7.74 4.31
C ILE A 160 12.48 -7.63 5.30
N ILE A 161 13.25 -6.54 5.20
CA ILE A 161 14.38 -6.25 6.07
C ILE A 161 13.92 -5.61 7.39
N PRO A 162 14.75 -5.63 8.46
CA PRO A 162 14.34 -5.14 9.79
C PRO A 162 13.81 -3.71 9.78
N HIS A 163 14.44 -2.81 9.04
CA HIS A 163 14.01 -1.42 8.93
C HIS A 163 12.57 -1.29 8.39
N THR A 164 12.24 -2.06 7.35
CA THR A 164 10.89 -2.08 6.76
C THR A 164 9.87 -2.70 7.73
N LEU A 165 10.23 -3.75 8.46
CA LEU A 165 9.38 -4.34 9.50
C LEU A 165 9.06 -3.34 10.60
N GLU A 166 10.04 -2.52 11.00
CA GLU A 166 9.85 -1.50 12.05
C GLU A 166 8.97 -0.34 11.60
N LYS A 167 9.08 0.07 10.33
CA LYS A 167 8.45 1.29 9.82
C LYS A 167 7.07 1.08 9.19
N THR A 168 6.69 -0.16 8.94
CA THR A 168 5.47 -0.50 8.22
C THR A 168 4.61 -1.52 8.97
N SER A 169 3.39 -1.74 8.48
CA SER A 169 2.46 -2.76 8.99
C SER A 169 2.94 -4.21 8.81
N PHE A 170 4.03 -4.46 8.07
CA PHE A 170 4.51 -5.83 7.78
C PHE A 170 4.92 -6.64 9.01
N ASN A 171 5.23 -5.96 10.13
CA ASN A 171 5.53 -6.67 11.36
C ASN A 171 4.37 -7.54 11.84
N ASP A 172 3.13 -7.07 11.61
CA ASP A 172 1.89 -7.71 12.05
C ASP A 172 1.29 -8.68 11.02
N PHE A 173 1.93 -8.80 9.84
CA PHE A 173 1.47 -9.72 8.80
C PHE A 173 1.56 -11.17 9.26
N LYS A 174 0.50 -11.92 8.96
CA LYS A 174 0.36 -13.35 9.22
C LYS A 174 -0.19 -14.05 7.97
N LYS A 175 -0.10 -15.38 7.94
CA LYS A 175 -0.77 -16.16 6.90
C LYS A 175 -2.27 -15.82 6.86
N GLY A 176 -2.76 -15.50 5.67
CA GLY A 176 -4.13 -15.04 5.44
C GLY A 176 -4.29 -13.52 5.45
N THR A 177 -3.28 -12.74 5.84
CA THR A 177 -3.35 -11.27 5.72
C THR A 177 -3.54 -10.88 4.25
N ARG A 178 -4.47 -9.95 4.02
CA ARG A 178 -4.76 -9.39 2.71
C ARG A 178 -4.05 -8.05 2.54
N ALA A 179 -3.37 -7.88 1.41
CA ALA A 179 -2.60 -6.68 1.10
C ALA A 179 -2.92 -6.16 -0.30
N ASN A 180 -2.93 -4.86 -0.47
CA ASN A 180 -3.06 -4.20 -1.75
C ASN A 180 -1.79 -4.41 -2.58
N ILE A 181 -1.94 -4.77 -3.84
CA ILE A 181 -0.86 -4.92 -4.79
C ILE A 181 -1.01 -3.87 -5.89
N GLU A 182 0.04 -3.11 -6.13
CA GLU A 182 0.19 -2.27 -7.32
C GLU A 182 1.41 -2.76 -8.10
N TYR A 183 1.18 -3.09 -9.38
CA TYR A 183 2.27 -3.50 -10.28
C TYR A 183 3.07 -2.29 -10.74
N ASP A 184 4.35 -2.51 -10.98
CA ASP A 184 5.19 -1.48 -11.58
C ASP A 184 4.57 -0.99 -12.91
N MET A 185 4.37 0.32 -13.02
CA MET A 185 3.76 0.95 -14.19
C MET A 185 4.53 0.61 -15.47
N LEU A 186 5.85 0.42 -15.41
CA LEU A 186 6.65 0.01 -16.56
C LEU A 186 6.23 -1.36 -17.08
N ALA A 187 5.89 -2.30 -16.19
CA ALA A 187 5.41 -3.63 -16.58
C ALA A 187 4.11 -3.54 -17.39
N ARG A 188 3.19 -2.62 -17.01
CA ARG A 188 1.92 -2.41 -17.73
C ARG A 188 2.14 -1.96 -19.17
N TYR A 189 3.02 -0.97 -19.37
CA TYR A 189 3.30 -0.47 -20.74
C TYR A 189 4.02 -1.51 -21.59
N VAL A 190 4.94 -2.28 -21.01
CA VAL A 190 5.65 -3.34 -21.72
C VAL A 190 4.70 -4.48 -22.15
N GLN A 191 3.78 -4.88 -21.29
CA GLN A 191 2.80 -5.94 -21.62
C GLN A 191 1.80 -5.48 -22.69
N ASN A 192 1.31 -4.25 -22.61
CA ASN A 192 0.36 -3.72 -23.60
C ASN A 192 0.94 -3.58 -25.03
N GLN A 193 2.27 -3.65 -25.18
CA GLN A 193 2.92 -3.66 -26.51
C GLN A 193 3.08 -5.07 -27.10
N LYS A 194 2.79 -6.13 -26.32
CA LYS A 194 2.92 -7.52 -26.76
C LYS A 194 1.59 -8.13 -27.23
N ASP A 195 0.46 -7.49 -26.88
CA ASP A 195 -0.88 -7.83 -27.32
C ASP A 195 -1.26 -7.03 -28.59
#